data_107059e6b61f1e8cf696f32627f24ecb
#
_entry.id   107059e6b61f1e8cf696f32627f24ecb
#
_cell.length_a   1.000
_cell.length_b   1.000
_cell.length_c   1.000
_cell.angle_alpha   90.00
_cell.angle_beta   90.00
_cell.angle_gamma   90.00
#
_symmetry.space_group_name_H-M   'P 1'
#
loop_
_entity.id
_entity.type
_entity.pdbx_description
1 polymer ?
#
loop_
_entity_poly.entity_id
_entity_poly.type
_entity_poly.pdbx_seq_one_letter_code
_entity_poly.pdbx_strand_id
1 'polypeptide(L)'
;MLKNLMGRLAKPKSYEAQRGSLENDNTKERLRLAKRADTRPEILYYLADDNVPEVRRAIASNPSTPPQADAKLAQDGDDDVRYHLADKIGQLVPEMSAIQREKVEELTITVLRELAADQLPKIRAIVSEHLKNADNVPKDIVLQLAKDLEVIVAAPILQFS
;
A
#
# COMPACT_ATOMS: atom_id res chain seq x y z
N MET A 1 -40.79 0.75 -9.22
CA MET A 1 -39.64 1.69 -9.21
C MET A 1 -38.38 1.14 -8.60
N LEU A 2 -38.38 0.00 -7.95
CA LEU A 2 -37.16 -0.61 -7.36
C LEU A 2 -36.34 -1.46 -8.34
N LYS A 3 -36.80 -1.76 -9.53
CA LYS A 3 -36.10 -2.53 -10.56
C LYS A 3 -34.99 -1.78 -11.29
N ASN A 4 -34.93 -0.45 -11.22
CA ASN A 4 -33.95 0.35 -11.94
C ASN A 4 -32.71 0.76 -11.12
N LEU A 5 -32.69 0.52 -9.81
CA LEU A 5 -31.49 0.80 -8.98
C LEU A 5 -30.48 -0.35 -8.98
N MET A 6 -30.90 -1.59 -9.22
CA MET A 6 -30.01 -2.76 -9.27
C MET A 6 -29.22 -2.90 -10.59
N GLY A 7 -29.55 -2.13 -11.62
CA GLY A 7 -28.88 -2.17 -12.93
C GLY A 7 -27.58 -1.36 -13.04
N ARG A 8 -27.16 -0.64 -11.98
CA ARG A 8 -25.98 0.25 -12.02
C ARG A 8 -24.80 -0.19 -11.19
N LEU A 9 -24.85 -1.32 -10.51
CA LEU A 9 -23.65 -1.95 -9.98
C LEU A 9 -22.95 -2.61 -11.16
N ALA A 10 -21.90 -1.97 -11.67
CA ALA A 10 -21.06 -2.54 -12.71
C ALA A 10 -20.63 -3.94 -12.26
N LYS A 11 -21.03 -4.97 -13.01
CA LYS A 11 -20.59 -6.35 -12.77
C LYS A 11 -19.06 -6.37 -12.71
N PRO A 12 -18.42 -7.11 -11.79
CA PRO A 12 -16.98 -7.23 -11.78
C PRO A 12 -16.54 -7.75 -13.15
N LYS A 13 -15.58 -7.02 -13.76
CA LYS A 13 -15.03 -7.43 -15.06
C LYS A 13 -14.32 -8.77 -14.87
N SER A 14 -14.54 -9.71 -15.79
CA SER A 14 -13.79 -10.95 -15.83
C SER A 14 -12.27 -10.68 -15.99
N TYR A 15 -11.43 -11.64 -15.61
CA TYR A 15 -9.98 -11.55 -15.81
C TYR A 15 -9.59 -11.19 -17.25
N GLU A 16 -10.25 -11.83 -18.24
CA GLU A 16 -10.01 -11.57 -19.66
C GLU A 16 -10.35 -10.14 -20.08
N ALA A 17 -11.44 -9.58 -19.54
CA ALA A 17 -11.82 -8.19 -19.79
C ALA A 17 -10.83 -7.21 -19.13
N GLN A 18 -10.33 -7.52 -17.95
CA GLN A 18 -9.29 -6.72 -17.29
C GLN A 18 -7.97 -6.76 -18.06
N ARG A 19 -7.57 -7.94 -18.53
CA ARG A 19 -6.38 -8.13 -19.35
C ARG A 19 -6.47 -7.37 -20.68
N GLY A 20 -7.59 -7.45 -21.36
CA GLY A 20 -7.84 -6.72 -22.62
C GLY A 20 -7.73 -5.21 -22.45
N SER A 21 -8.08 -4.67 -21.28
CA SER A 21 -7.91 -3.25 -20.95
C SER A 21 -6.45 -2.80 -20.77
N LEU A 22 -5.54 -3.73 -20.50
CA LEU A 22 -4.09 -3.45 -20.39
C LEU A 22 -3.43 -3.32 -21.77
N GLU A 23 -3.94 -4.02 -22.77
CA GLU A 23 -3.40 -4.01 -24.13
C GLU A 23 -3.73 -2.71 -24.89
N ASN A 24 -4.72 -1.95 -24.41
CA ASN A 24 -5.02 -0.61 -24.91
C ASN A 24 -4.12 0.42 -24.20
N ASP A 25 -3.46 1.26 -24.97
CA ASP A 25 -2.61 2.36 -24.47
C ASP A 25 -3.46 3.48 -23.81
N ASN A 26 -4.39 3.08 -22.95
CA ASN A 26 -5.33 3.95 -22.27
C ASN A 26 -5.00 4.07 -20.79
N THR A 27 -4.26 5.11 -20.46
CA THR A 27 -3.90 5.43 -19.06
C THR A 27 -5.10 5.55 -18.14
N LYS A 28 -6.23 6.07 -18.61
CA LYS A 28 -7.46 6.20 -17.81
C LYS A 28 -7.99 4.83 -17.38
N GLU A 29 -7.97 3.86 -18.27
CA GLU A 29 -8.44 2.50 -17.93
C GLU A 29 -7.46 1.79 -17.00
N ARG A 30 -6.15 1.92 -17.22
CA ARG A 30 -5.13 1.39 -16.30
C ARG A 30 -5.27 1.98 -14.90
N LEU A 31 -5.47 3.30 -14.82
CA LEU A 31 -5.71 4.00 -13.55
C LEU A 31 -7.00 3.52 -12.86
N ARG A 32 -8.06 3.32 -13.64
CA ARG A 32 -9.33 2.77 -13.14
C ARG A 32 -9.15 1.37 -12.54
N LEU A 33 -8.44 0.48 -13.24
CA LEU A 33 -8.10 -0.86 -12.73
C LEU A 33 -7.25 -0.79 -11.47
N ALA A 34 -6.28 0.10 -11.44
CA ALA A 34 -5.39 0.29 -10.29
C ALA A 34 -6.13 0.70 -9.00
N LYS A 35 -7.25 1.42 -9.14
CA LYS A 35 -8.06 1.91 -8.00
C LYS A 35 -9.12 0.92 -7.52
N ARG A 36 -9.45 -0.10 -8.28
CA ARG A 36 -10.54 -1.02 -7.93
C ARG A 36 -10.08 -2.10 -6.96
N ALA A 37 -10.88 -2.33 -5.91
CA ALA A 37 -10.62 -3.38 -4.93
C ALA A 37 -10.85 -4.80 -5.49
N ASP A 38 -11.64 -4.94 -6.57
CA ASP A 38 -11.94 -6.22 -7.23
C ASP A 38 -11.01 -6.52 -8.42
N THR A 39 -10.02 -5.69 -8.69
CA THR A 39 -8.99 -5.98 -9.68
C THR A 39 -8.15 -7.18 -9.22
N ARG A 40 -7.90 -8.10 -10.13
CA ARG A 40 -7.14 -9.31 -9.85
C ARG A 40 -5.71 -9.00 -9.39
N PRO A 41 -5.16 -9.73 -8.42
CA PRO A 41 -3.80 -9.50 -7.92
C PRO A 41 -2.73 -9.51 -9.00
N GLU A 42 -2.86 -10.37 -10.01
CA GLU A 42 -1.93 -10.46 -11.13
C GLU A 42 -1.91 -9.19 -11.98
N ILE A 43 -3.07 -8.55 -12.15
CA ILE A 43 -3.18 -7.27 -12.86
C ILE A 43 -2.55 -6.14 -12.03
N LEU A 44 -2.82 -6.12 -10.72
CA LEU A 44 -2.22 -5.14 -9.82
C LEU A 44 -0.69 -5.27 -9.78
N TYR A 45 -0.19 -6.51 -9.76
CA TYR A 45 1.25 -6.78 -9.82
C TYR A 45 1.87 -6.27 -11.13
N TYR A 46 1.21 -6.48 -12.26
CA TYR A 46 1.66 -5.96 -13.55
C TYR A 46 1.68 -4.43 -13.57
N LEU A 47 0.63 -3.77 -13.07
CA LEU A 47 0.51 -2.32 -13.04
C LEU A 47 1.45 -1.65 -12.03
N ALA A 48 2.05 -2.39 -11.11
CA ALA A 48 3.10 -1.87 -10.23
C ALA A 48 4.36 -1.45 -10.99
N ASP A 49 4.55 -1.92 -12.22
CA ASP A 49 5.64 -1.52 -13.11
C ASP A 49 5.18 -0.51 -14.21
N ASP A 50 3.99 0.07 -14.09
CA ASP A 50 3.47 1.03 -15.06
C ASP A 50 4.42 2.24 -15.21
N ASN A 51 4.61 2.70 -16.44
CA ASN A 51 5.47 3.86 -16.72
C ASN A 51 4.88 5.19 -16.20
N VAL A 52 3.57 5.24 -15.94
CA VAL A 52 2.88 6.42 -15.40
C VAL A 52 2.87 6.38 -13.86
N PRO A 53 3.56 7.32 -13.18
CA PRO A 53 3.62 7.33 -11.71
C PRO A 53 2.26 7.37 -11.03
N GLU A 54 1.28 8.03 -11.62
CA GLU A 54 -0.09 8.10 -11.08
C GLU A 54 -0.75 6.72 -11.00
N VAL A 55 -0.51 5.84 -11.98
CA VAL A 55 -0.98 4.45 -11.94
C VAL A 55 -0.29 3.70 -10.80
N ARG A 56 1.04 3.80 -10.68
CA ARG A 56 1.79 3.16 -9.58
C ARG A 56 1.37 3.67 -8.20
N ARG A 57 1.07 4.98 -8.05
CA ARG A 57 0.51 5.53 -6.80
C ARG A 57 -0.84 4.90 -6.44
N ALA A 58 -1.70 4.71 -7.42
CA ALA A 58 -2.98 4.05 -7.21
C ALA A 58 -2.80 2.60 -6.76
N ILE A 59 -1.84 1.86 -7.34
CA ILE A 59 -1.48 0.51 -6.89
C ILE A 59 -0.93 0.54 -5.45
N ALA A 60 -0.06 1.48 -5.13
CA ALA A 60 0.49 1.63 -3.78
C ALA A 60 -0.59 1.85 -2.71
N SER A 61 -1.67 2.54 -3.06
CA SER A 61 -2.81 2.80 -2.16
C SER A 61 -3.87 1.69 -2.15
N ASN A 62 -3.84 0.76 -3.11
CA ASN A 62 -4.88 -0.25 -3.23
C ASN A 62 -4.65 -1.40 -2.21
N PRO A 63 -5.60 -1.64 -1.28
CA PRO A 63 -5.47 -2.69 -0.27
C PRO A 63 -5.46 -4.11 -0.87
N SER A 64 -5.92 -4.29 -2.10
CA SER A 64 -5.91 -5.58 -2.81
C SER A 64 -4.58 -5.88 -3.51
N THR A 65 -3.64 -4.94 -3.50
CA THR A 65 -2.31 -5.13 -4.09
C THR A 65 -1.55 -6.24 -3.35
N PRO A 66 -1.01 -7.23 -4.07
CA PRO A 66 -0.30 -8.32 -3.42
C PRO A 66 1.03 -7.84 -2.80
N PRO A 67 1.50 -8.47 -1.71
CA PRO A 67 2.74 -8.07 -1.02
C PRO A 67 3.97 -8.02 -1.91
N GLN A 68 4.04 -8.85 -2.94
CA GLN A 68 5.14 -8.86 -3.91
C GLN A 68 5.18 -7.56 -4.75
N ALA A 69 4.02 -7.00 -5.07
CA ALA A 69 3.94 -5.70 -5.73
C ALA A 69 4.30 -4.56 -4.77
N ASP A 70 3.85 -4.64 -3.52
CA ASP A 70 4.21 -3.68 -2.49
C ASP A 70 5.74 -3.63 -2.26
N ALA A 71 6.41 -4.79 -2.27
CA ALA A 71 7.87 -4.86 -2.18
C ALA A 71 8.59 -4.13 -3.33
N LYS A 72 8.06 -4.20 -4.55
CA LYS A 72 8.58 -3.41 -5.67
C LYS A 72 8.38 -1.91 -5.46
N LEU A 73 7.18 -1.51 -5.03
CA LEU A 73 6.82 -0.12 -4.85
C LEU A 73 7.56 0.56 -3.69
N ALA A 74 8.04 -0.21 -2.71
CA ALA A 74 8.90 0.29 -1.65
C ALA A 74 10.25 0.81 -2.17
N GLN A 75 10.68 0.34 -3.34
CA GLN A 75 11.89 0.76 -4.05
C GLN A 75 11.61 1.76 -5.19
N ASP A 76 10.38 2.25 -5.31
CA ASP A 76 10.00 3.14 -6.41
C ASP A 76 10.80 4.46 -6.36
N GLY A 77 11.21 4.95 -7.52
CA GLY A 77 11.90 6.23 -7.65
C GLY A 77 11.03 7.46 -7.37
N ASP A 78 9.70 7.31 -7.44
CA ASP A 78 8.75 8.37 -7.15
C ASP A 78 8.43 8.42 -5.65
N ASP A 79 8.69 9.56 -5.01
CA ASP A 79 8.48 9.76 -3.57
C ASP A 79 7.01 9.60 -3.15
N ASP A 80 6.09 10.02 -4.02
CA ASP A 80 4.66 9.94 -3.72
C ASP A 80 4.15 8.50 -3.81
N VAL A 81 4.73 7.66 -4.66
CA VAL A 81 4.45 6.22 -4.69
C VAL A 81 4.84 5.58 -3.36
N ARG A 82 6.06 5.84 -2.88
CA ARG A 82 6.54 5.32 -1.59
C ARG A 82 5.73 5.86 -0.41
N TYR A 83 5.35 7.15 -0.46
CA TYR A 83 4.49 7.76 0.58
C TYR A 83 3.12 7.09 0.67
N HIS A 84 2.44 6.89 -0.46
CA HIS A 84 1.14 6.23 -0.49
C HIS A 84 1.22 4.77 -0.04
N LEU A 85 2.31 4.09 -0.38
CA LEU A 85 2.56 2.74 0.13
C LEU A 85 2.76 2.74 1.65
N ALA A 86 3.56 3.66 2.18
CA ALA A 86 3.80 3.80 3.62
C ALA A 86 2.51 4.07 4.40
N ASP A 87 1.65 4.93 3.86
CA ASP A 87 0.33 5.19 4.44
C ASP A 87 -0.53 3.93 4.50
N LYS A 88 -0.61 3.18 3.41
CA LYS A 88 -1.36 1.90 3.36
C LYS A 88 -0.79 0.85 4.30
N ILE A 89 0.50 0.57 4.24
CA ILE A 89 1.15 -0.49 5.03
C ILE A 89 1.15 -0.13 6.51
N GLY A 90 1.38 1.14 6.85
CA GLY A 90 1.31 1.63 8.22
C GLY A 90 -0.06 1.48 8.86
N GLN A 91 -1.14 1.63 8.10
CA GLN A 91 -2.51 1.36 8.56
C GLN A 91 -2.80 -0.14 8.66
N LEU A 92 -2.33 -0.91 7.69
CA LEU A 92 -2.67 -2.34 7.58
C LEU A 92 -2.05 -3.18 8.70
N VAL A 93 -0.77 -2.97 9.01
CA VAL A 93 -0.02 -3.84 9.93
C VAL A 93 -0.60 -3.86 11.34
N PRO A 94 -0.97 -2.72 11.98
CA PRO A 94 -1.60 -2.73 13.30
C PRO A 94 -2.93 -3.50 13.35
N GLU A 95 -3.65 -3.56 12.25
CA GLU A 95 -4.97 -4.21 12.16
C GLU A 95 -4.88 -5.71 11.85
N MET A 96 -3.71 -6.21 11.47
CA MET A 96 -3.51 -7.63 11.14
C MET A 96 -3.65 -8.51 12.38
N SER A 97 -4.51 -9.54 12.29
CA SER A 97 -4.63 -10.57 13.32
C SER A 97 -3.37 -11.45 13.38
N ALA A 98 -3.13 -12.11 14.54
CA ALA A 98 -2.01 -13.04 14.70
C ALA A 98 -1.97 -14.15 13.62
N ILE A 99 -3.14 -14.64 13.19
CA ILE A 99 -3.28 -15.69 12.16
C ILE A 99 -2.91 -15.16 10.76
N GLN A 100 -3.28 -13.93 10.45
CA GLN A 100 -2.93 -13.28 9.19
C GLN A 100 -1.42 -13.02 9.12
N ARG A 101 -0.80 -12.70 10.26
CA ARG A 101 0.64 -12.51 10.36
C ARG A 101 1.45 -13.74 9.96
N GLU A 102 1.05 -14.94 10.38
CA GLU A 102 1.79 -16.17 10.05
C GLU A 102 1.87 -16.48 8.55
N LYS A 103 0.93 -16.02 7.74
CA LYS A 103 0.81 -16.36 6.31
C LYS A 103 1.31 -15.31 5.31
N VAL A 104 1.31 -14.02 5.69
CA VAL A 104 1.62 -12.91 4.76
C VAL A 104 2.81 -12.08 5.26
N GLU A 105 3.36 -12.45 6.38
CA GLU A 105 4.03 -11.61 7.34
C GLU A 105 5.41 -11.13 6.97
N GLU A 106 6.28 -12.03 6.52
CA GLU A 106 7.69 -11.69 6.35
C GLU A 106 7.89 -10.58 5.32
N LEU A 107 7.18 -10.67 4.20
CA LEU A 107 7.32 -9.70 3.13
C LEU A 107 6.71 -8.35 3.49
N THR A 108 5.51 -8.34 4.09
CA THR A 108 4.85 -7.10 4.52
C THR A 108 5.63 -6.40 5.63
N ILE A 109 6.17 -7.15 6.58
CA ILE A 109 7.05 -6.59 7.62
C ILE A 109 8.39 -6.10 7.05
N THR A 110 8.92 -6.78 6.04
CA THR A 110 10.09 -6.30 5.31
C THR A 110 9.81 -4.97 4.61
N VAL A 111 8.67 -4.85 3.93
CA VAL A 111 8.23 -3.59 3.31
C VAL A 111 8.08 -2.48 4.36
N LEU A 112 7.43 -2.77 5.50
CA LEU A 112 7.30 -1.82 6.59
C LEU A 112 8.67 -1.35 7.11
N ARG A 113 9.61 -2.28 7.28
CA ARG A 113 10.97 -1.97 7.73
C ARG A 113 11.73 -1.08 6.74
N GLU A 114 11.58 -1.33 5.45
CA GLU A 114 12.16 -0.49 4.39
C GLU A 114 11.58 0.93 4.43
N LEU A 115 10.27 1.06 4.55
CA LEU A 115 9.60 2.36 4.60
C LEU A 115 9.92 3.13 5.90
N ALA A 116 10.09 2.44 7.02
CA ALA A 116 10.56 3.02 8.28
C ALA A 116 12.02 3.49 8.22
N ALA A 117 12.78 3.03 7.23
CA ALA A 117 14.16 3.44 6.94
C ALA A 117 14.27 4.30 5.67
N ASP A 118 13.16 4.76 5.10
CA ASP A 118 13.18 5.57 3.88
C ASP A 118 14.05 6.82 4.06
N GLN A 119 14.73 7.22 2.99
CA GLN A 119 15.59 8.41 3.02
C GLN A 119 14.82 9.71 3.31
N LEU A 120 13.51 9.76 3.01
CA LEU A 120 12.69 10.96 3.22
C LEU A 120 12.00 10.94 4.60
N PRO A 121 12.24 11.95 5.45
CA PRO A 121 11.59 12.06 6.76
C PRO A 121 10.07 11.98 6.70
N LYS A 122 9.43 12.57 5.67
CA LYS A 122 7.97 12.53 5.51
C LYS A 122 7.41 11.12 5.39
N ILE A 123 8.16 10.20 4.76
CA ILE A 123 7.75 8.80 4.59
C ILE A 123 7.92 8.05 5.92
N ARG A 124 9.04 8.23 6.61
CA ARG A 124 9.25 7.66 7.94
C ARG A 124 8.22 8.19 8.96
N ALA A 125 7.86 9.48 8.85
CA ALA A 125 6.89 10.12 9.73
C ALA A 125 5.47 9.54 9.59
N ILE A 126 5.01 9.25 8.37
CA ILE A 126 3.69 8.64 8.19
C ILE A 126 3.65 7.21 8.74
N VAL A 127 4.73 6.44 8.59
CA VAL A 127 4.86 5.14 9.25
C VAL A 127 4.78 5.29 10.77
N SER A 128 5.57 6.20 11.35
CA SER A 128 5.59 6.46 12.78
C SER A 128 4.21 6.85 13.34
N GLU A 129 3.50 7.72 12.63
CA GLU A 129 2.16 8.16 13.02
C GLU A 129 1.16 6.98 13.10
N HIS A 130 1.21 6.06 12.16
CA HIS A 130 0.35 4.88 12.18
C HIS A 130 0.74 3.86 13.25
N LEU A 131 2.03 3.77 13.61
CA LEU A 131 2.52 2.77 14.55
C LEU A 131 2.53 3.23 16.01
N LYS A 132 2.26 4.50 16.29
CA LYS A 132 2.38 5.09 17.65
C LYS A 132 1.62 4.35 18.76
N ASN A 133 0.51 3.71 18.43
CA ASN A 133 -0.33 2.95 19.39
C ASN A 133 -0.37 1.44 19.09
N ALA A 134 0.56 0.94 18.27
CA ALA A 134 0.53 -0.43 17.82
C ALA A 134 1.34 -1.35 18.74
N ASP A 135 0.68 -2.25 19.44
CA ASP A 135 1.34 -3.23 20.34
C ASP A 135 1.93 -4.43 19.60
N ASN A 136 1.56 -4.61 18.34
CA ASN A 136 1.83 -5.82 17.58
C ASN A 136 2.87 -5.64 16.46
N VAL A 137 3.65 -4.58 16.51
CA VAL A 137 4.70 -4.26 15.54
C VAL A 137 6.06 -4.76 16.07
N PRO A 138 6.97 -5.23 15.20
CA PRO A 138 8.32 -5.59 15.62
C PRO A 138 9.02 -4.47 16.37
N LYS A 139 9.59 -4.80 17.54
CA LYS A 139 10.21 -3.81 18.42
C LYS A 139 11.40 -3.09 17.79
N ASP A 140 12.11 -3.74 16.87
CA ASP A 140 13.22 -3.13 16.13
C ASP A 140 12.77 -1.93 15.28
N ILE A 141 11.61 -2.03 14.65
CA ILE A 141 11.03 -0.93 13.86
C ILE A 141 10.64 0.24 14.77
N VAL A 142 9.93 -0.06 15.86
CA VAL A 142 9.50 0.96 16.83
C VAL A 142 10.73 1.68 17.44
N LEU A 143 11.76 0.93 17.83
CA LEU A 143 12.99 1.51 18.38
C LEU A 143 13.75 2.35 17.35
N GLN A 144 13.77 1.93 16.10
CA GLN A 144 14.39 2.69 15.02
C GLN A 144 13.70 4.05 14.84
N LEU A 145 12.37 4.08 14.77
CA LEU A 145 11.59 5.31 14.63
C LEU A 145 11.72 6.22 15.87
N ALA A 146 11.71 5.65 17.08
CA ALA A 146 11.88 6.39 18.31
C ALA A 146 13.26 7.08 18.43
N LYS A 147 14.28 6.54 17.77
CA LYS A 147 15.66 7.08 17.75
C LYS A 147 15.95 7.94 16.52
N ASP A 148 14.96 8.21 15.70
CA ASP A 148 15.14 9.04 14.49
C ASP A 148 15.58 10.46 14.88
N LEU A 149 16.48 11.02 14.08
CA LEU A 149 16.98 12.39 14.30
C LEU A 149 15.94 13.46 13.99
N GLU A 150 14.95 13.13 13.19
CA GLU A 150 13.85 14.03 12.82
C GLU A 150 12.73 13.95 13.86
N VAL A 151 12.42 15.07 14.48
CA VAL A 151 11.38 15.14 15.51
C VAL A 151 10.01 14.67 15.00
N ILE A 152 9.67 14.99 13.75
CA ILE A 152 8.39 14.56 13.15
C ILE A 152 8.27 13.04 13.04
N VAL A 153 9.39 12.32 13.05
CA VAL A 153 9.44 10.86 13.02
C VAL A 153 9.43 10.27 14.42
N ALA A 154 10.26 10.79 15.32
CA ALA A 154 10.42 10.24 16.67
C ALA A 154 9.26 10.57 17.61
N ALA A 155 8.70 11.78 17.52
CA ALA A 155 7.70 12.28 18.47
C ALA A 155 6.43 11.42 18.55
N PRO A 156 5.81 10.93 17.45
CA PRO A 156 4.62 10.09 17.56
C PRO A 156 4.85 8.83 18.40
N ILE A 157 6.00 8.18 18.24
CA ILE A 157 6.34 6.98 19.02
C ILE A 157 6.59 7.33 20.49
N LEU A 158 7.39 8.36 20.76
CA LEU A 158 7.81 8.72 22.11
C LEU A 158 6.68 9.28 22.99
N GLN A 159 5.65 9.87 22.39
CA GLN A 159 4.51 10.42 23.11
C GLN A 159 3.52 9.35 23.60
N PHE A 160 3.52 8.18 22.99
CA PHE A 160 2.55 7.12 23.23
C PHE A 160 3.16 5.78 23.67
N SER A 161 4.46 5.75 23.97
CA SER A 161 5.19 4.57 24.48
C SER A 161 5.12 4.43 25.99
#